data_b9daf1e6630654715ad63ea6edc0f601
#
_entry.id   b9daf1e6630654715ad63ea6edc0f601
#
_cell.length_a   1.000
_cell.length_b   1.000
_cell.length_c   1.000
_cell.angle_alpha   90.00
_cell.angle_beta   90.00
_cell.angle_gamma   90.00
#
_symmetry.space_group_name_H-M   'P 1'
#
loop_
_entity.id
_entity.type
_entity.pdbx_description
1 polymer ?
#
loop_
_entity_poly.entity_id
_entity_poly.type
_entity_poly.pdbx_seq_one_letter_code
_entity_poly.pdbx_strand_id
1 'polypeptide(L)'
;MRGSRLKIRLLIGLAIVAFAFFKKCANRETNPYTNRVQTINMTSEEEIQLGFANRDAMAQQHGGLYPDAGAQARVDMIGEKLVHSNTMAAESPYKFQFHLLADNRAINAFALPGGQIFITNALYSKLNDDQLAGVLGHEIGHVLGRHSAERIAETDFWQTLQTGASVGADMGNMIGGIGQQTLLKNGREDELESDELGVVLMMYAGYEPEAMIEVMQILKAAGGPNRVPEFQSTHPDPENRIEKIKEAIAKYRG
;
A
#
# COMPACT_ATOMS: atom_id res chain seq x y z
N MET A 1 -41.79 -23.56 16.35
CA MET A 1 -41.12 -22.20 16.51
C MET A 1 -39.62 -22.19 16.26
N ARG A 2 -38.78 -23.18 16.66
CA ARG A 2 -37.32 -23.21 16.37
C ARG A 2 -36.99 -23.22 14.88
N GLY A 3 -37.68 -24.01 14.05
CA GLY A 3 -37.40 -24.12 12.61
C GLY A 3 -37.69 -22.85 11.81
N SER A 4 -38.68 -22.04 12.21
CA SER A 4 -38.98 -20.76 11.54
C SER A 4 -37.87 -19.71 11.81
N ARG A 5 -37.36 -19.65 13.03
CA ARG A 5 -36.26 -18.73 13.39
C ARG A 5 -34.95 -19.08 12.64
N LEU A 6 -34.66 -20.37 12.50
CA LEU A 6 -33.49 -20.82 11.73
C LEU A 6 -33.60 -20.43 10.25
N LYS A 7 -34.77 -20.63 9.62
CA LYS A 7 -34.98 -20.23 8.22
C LYS A 7 -34.82 -18.72 8.03
N ILE A 8 -35.33 -17.92 8.96
CA ILE A 8 -35.18 -16.45 8.88
C ILE A 8 -33.71 -16.04 9.02
N ARG A 9 -32.95 -16.62 9.95
CA ARG A 9 -31.51 -16.37 10.09
C ARG A 9 -30.74 -16.70 8.81
N LEU A 10 -31.02 -17.87 8.22
CA LEU A 10 -30.41 -18.30 6.95
C LEU A 10 -30.72 -17.32 5.81
N LEU A 11 -31.96 -16.88 5.68
CA LEU A 11 -32.35 -15.92 4.65
C LEU A 11 -31.65 -14.57 4.84
N ILE A 12 -31.56 -14.07 6.07
CA ILE A 12 -30.83 -12.84 6.37
C ILE A 12 -29.33 -12.99 6.05
N GLY A 13 -28.72 -14.07 6.49
CA GLY A 13 -27.31 -14.36 6.20
C GLY A 13 -27.03 -14.43 4.68
N LEU A 14 -27.89 -15.12 3.93
CA LEU A 14 -27.79 -15.18 2.47
C LEU A 14 -27.97 -13.80 1.80
N ALA A 15 -28.88 -12.98 2.29
CA ALA A 15 -29.08 -11.62 1.76
C ALA A 15 -27.85 -10.74 1.98
N ILE A 16 -27.20 -10.83 3.17
CA ILE A 16 -25.96 -10.11 3.47
C ILE A 16 -24.82 -10.58 2.54
N VAL A 17 -24.67 -11.89 2.36
CA VAL A 17 -23.65 -12.47 1.46
C VAL A 17 -23.90 -12.03 0.02
N ALA A 18 -25.14 -12.10 -0.47
CA ALA A 18 -25.50 -11.68 -1.83
C ALA A 18 -25.21 -10.17 -2.03
N PHE A 19 -25.48 -9.35 -1.02
CA PHE A 19 -25.18 -7.92 -1.05
C PHE A 19 -23.66 -7.66 -1.13
N ALA A 20 -22.84 -8.40 -0.37
CA ALA A 20 -21.39 -8.27 -0.43
C ALA A 20 -20.86 -8.57 -1.84
N PHE A 21 -21.30 -9.66 -2.47
CA PHE A 21 -20.90 -9.99 -3.85
C PHE A 21 -21.41 -8.96 -4.86
N PHE A 22 -22.64 -8.49 -4.73
CA PHE A 22 -23.18 -7.44 -5.59
C PHE A 22 -22.32 -6.17 -5.51
N LYS A 23 -22.02 -5.69 -4.29
CA LYS A 23 -21.17 -4.51 -4.06
C LYS A 23 -19.78 -4.73 -4.68
N LYS A 24 -19.16 -5.90 -4.48
CA LYS A 24 -17.85 -6.23 -5.05
C LYS A 24 -17.87 -6.22 -6.58
N CYS A 25 -18.90 -6.77 -7.21
CA CYS A 25 -19.03 -6.78 -8.67
C CYS A 25 -19.32 -5.40 -9.25
N ALA A 26 -20.15 -4.60 -8.57
CA ALA A 26 -20.53 -3.27 -9.02
C ALA A 26 -19.37 -2.25 -8.96
N ASN A 27 -18.40 -2.48 -8.06
CA ASN A 27 -17.28 -1.58 -7.83
C ASN A 27 -15.96 -2.08 -8.46
N ARG A 28 -16.06 -2.95 -9.47
CA ARG A 28 -14.87 -3.38 -10.24
C ARG A 28 -14.52 -2.33 -11.28
N GLU A 29 -13.26 -1.95 -11.28
CA GLU A 29 -12.70 -1.02 -12.26
C GLU A 29 -11.29 -1.47 -12.70
N THR A 30 -10.83 -0.97 -13.84
CA THR A 30 -9.47 -1.18 -14.29
C THR A 30 -8.61 0.00 -13.88
N ASN A 31 -7.52 -0.26 -13.16
CA ASN A 31 -6.54 0.76 -12.81
C ASN A 31 -5.87 1.30 -14.09
N PRO A 32 -5.89 2.62 -14.33
CA PRO A 32 -5.35 3.20 -15.56
C PRO A 32 -3.81 3.11 -15.66
N TYR A 33 -3.11 2.89 -14.55
CA TYR A 33 -1.65 2.87 -14.49
C TYR A 33 -1.08 1.45 -14.59
N THR A 34 -1.78 0.45 -14.03
CA THR A 34 -1.30 -0.93 -13.95
C THR A 34 -2.08 -1.89 -14.85
N ASN A 35 -3.21 -1.45 -15.42
CA ASN A 35 -4.20 -2.26 -16.14
C ASN A 35 -4.78 -3.43 -15.33
N ARG A 36 -4.54 -3.46 -14.02
CA ARG A 36 -5.11 -4.46 -13.11
C ARG A 36 -6.58 -4.16 -12.83
N VAL A 37 -7.40 -5.21 -12.81
CA VAL A 37 -8.80 -5.09 -12.41
C VAL A 37 -8.89 -5.16 -10.90
N GLN A 38 -9.40 -4.10 -10.28
CA GLN A 38 -9.49 -3.91 -8.84
C GLN A 38 -10.94 -3.75 -8.39
N THR A 39 -11.19 -3.92 -7.10
CA THR A 39 -12.46 -3.53 -6.47
C THR A 39 -12.21 -2.32 -5.58
N ILE A 40 -12.75 -1.17 -5.95
CA ILE A 40 -12.53 0.09 -5.23
C ILE A 40 -13.88 0.68 -4.82
N ASN A 41 -14.02 1.06 -3.55
CA ASN A 41 -15.26 1.58 -2.98
C ASN A 41 -15.27 3.12 -2.83
N MET A 42 -14.23 3.80 -3.32
CA MET A 42 -14.05 5.25 -3.19
C MET A 42 -13.48 5.87 -4.46
N THR A 43 -13.75 7.13 -4.69
CA THR A 43 -13.18 7.92 -5.78
C THR A 43 -11.77 8.41 -5.42
N SER A 44 -10.98 8.83 -6.41
CA SER A 44 -9.65 9.42 -6.17
C SER A 44 -9.74 10.68 -5.29
N GLU A 45 -10.82 11.45 -5.39
CA GLU A 45 -11.05 12.64 -4.54
C GLU A 45 -11.28 12.23 -3.08
N GLU A 46 -12.06 11.17 -2.84
CA GLU A 46 -12.25 10.63 -1.48
C GLU A 46 -10.97 10.06 -0.90
N GLU A 47 -10.10 9.44 -1.74
CA GLU A 47 -8.77 9.00 -1.33
C GLU A 47 -7.91 10.19 -0.88
N ILE A 48 -7.87 11.27 -1.66
CA ILE A 48 -7.12 12.49 -1.34
C ILE A 48 -7.60 13.08 -0.01
N GLN A 49 -8.91 13.19 0.17
CA GLN A 49 -9.50 13.71 1.41
C GLN A 49 -9.18 12.80 2.61
N LEU A 50 -9.26 11.48 2.43
CA LEU A 50 -8.96 10.51 3.48
C LEU A 50 -7.49 10.60 3.93
N GLY A 51 -6.55 10.62 2.98
CA GLY A 51 -5.13 10.75 3.28
C GLY A 51 -4.81 12.07 3.97
N PHE A 52 -5.34 13.17 3.45
CA PHE A 52 -5.14 14.50 4.03
C PHE A 52 -5.71 14.61 5.46
N ALA A 53 -6.91 14.07 5.70
CA ALA A 53 -7.53 14.09 7.03
C ALA A 53 -6.76 13.29 8.08
N ASN A 54 -6.02 12.24 7.65
CA ASN A 54 -5.25 11.39 8.57
C ASN A 54 -3.77 11.76 8.67
N ARG A 55 -3.26 12.68 7.85
CA ARG A 55 -1.85 13.06 7.75
C ARG A 55 -1.24 13.41 9.11
N ASP A 56 -1.85 14.34 9.83
CA ASP A 56 -1.30 14.87 11.08
C ASP A 56 -1.34 13.82 12.20
N ALA A 57 -2.38 13.01 12.26
CA ALA A 57 -2.48 11.91 13.21
C ALA A 57 -1.41 10.84 12.98
N MET A 58 -1.14 10.49 11.71
CA MET A 58 -0.06 9.56 11.34
C MET A 58 1.32 10.13 11.68
N ALA A 59 1.57 11.39 11.38
CA ALA A 59 2.82 12.05 11.76
C ALA A 59 3.04 12.02 13.27
N GLN A 60 2.02 12.30 14.08
CA GLN A 60 2.11 12.29 15.55
C GLN A 60 2.42 10.90 16.11
N GLN A 61 1.92 9.83 15.52
CA GLN A 61 2.23 8.45 15.96
C GLN A 61 3.72 8.12 15.83
N HIS A 62 4.43 8.79 14.90
CA HIS A 62 5.86 8.64 14.63
C HIS A 62 6.71 9.82 15.15
N GLY A 63 6.25 10.50 16.19
CA GLY A 63 6.99 11.57 16.87
C GLY A 63 6.90 12.95 16.19
N GLY A 64 6.01 13.13 15.21
CA GLY A 64 5.83 14.36 14.45
C GLY A 64 6.78 14.48 13.27
N LEU A 65 6.79 15.65 12.65
CA LEU A 65 7.71 15.95 11.54
C LEU A 65 9.13 16.13 12.06
N TYR A 66 10.11 15.69 11.29
CA TYR A 66 11.53 15.86 11.61
C TYR A 66 11.92 17.33 11.49
N PRO A 67 12.61 17.93 12.49
CA PRO A 67 12.80 19.39 12.55
C PRO A 67 13.88 19.92 11.61
N ASP A 68 14.62 19.09 10.87
CA ASP A 68 15.66 19.51 9.93
C ASP A 68 15.05 19.85 8.57
N ALA A 69 14.95 21.15 8.28
CA ALA A 69 14.41 21.66 7.01
C ALA A 69 15.27 21.24 5.78
N GLY A 70 16.58 21.04 5.94
CA GLY A 70 17.45 20.59 4.86
C GLY A 70 17.19 19.11 4.52
N ALA A 71 16.99 18.27 5.53
CA ALA A 71 16.62 16.88 5.36
C ALA A 71 15.23 16.75 4.71
N GLN A 72 14.25 17.53 5.16
CA GLN A 72 12.91 17.56 4.54
C GLN A 72 13.00 18.00 3.07
N ALA A 73 13.74 19.09 2.78
CA ALA A 73 13.91 19.58 1.40
C ALA A 73 14.57 18.55 0.47
N ARG A 74 15.47 17.70 0.98
CA ARG A 74 16.05 16.58 0.21
C ARG A 74 14.98 15.53 -0.14
N VAL A 75 14.10 15.18 0.81
CA VAL A 75 12.99 14.24 0.59
C VAL A 75 12.01 14.80 -0.44
N ASP A 76 11.63 16.08 -0.29
CA ASP A 76 10.73 16.77 -1.23
C ASP A 76 11.33 16.80 -2.65
N MET A 77 12.57 17.22 -2.79
CA MET A 77 13.25 17.33 -4.08
C MET A 77 13.28 15.98 -4.84
N ILE A 78 13.60 14.89 -4.14
CA ILE A 78 13.67 13.57 -4.76
C ILE A 78 12.26 13.08 -5.12
N GLY A 79 11.30 13.22 -4.20
CA GLY A 79 9.91 12.82 -4.42
C GLY A 79 9.25 13.59 -5.55
N GLU A 80 9.38 14.92 -5.56
CA GLU A 80 8.87 15.78 -6.64
C GLU A 80 9.50 15.45 -7.99
N LYS A 81 10.80 15.16 -8.03
CA LYS A 81 11.50 14.76 -9.24
C LYS A 81 10.95 13.44 -9.79
N LEU A 82 10.68 12.44 -8.94
CA LEU A 82 10.05 11.19 -9.34
C LEU A 82 8.66 11.41 -9.95
N VAL A 83 7.84 12.24 -9.31
CA VAL A 83 6.49 12.57 -9.80
C VAL A 83 6.54 13.30 -11.13
N HIS A 84 7.34 14.38 -11.25
CA HIS A 84 7.32 15.24 -12.44
C HIS A 84 8.05 14.66 -13.65
N SER A 85 8.92 13.67 -13.45
CA SER A 85 9.68 13.05 -14.56
C SER A 85 8.87 12.02 -15.36
N ASN A 86 7.67 11.64 -14.89
CA ASN A 86 6.83 10.64 -15.55
C ASN A 86 5.38 11.12 -15.63
N THR A 87 4.80 11.11 -16.84
CA THR A 87 3.41 11.56 -17.08
C THR A 87 2.39 10.75 -16.28
N MET A 88 2.65 9.48 -16.04
CA MET A 88 1.78 8.61 -15.24
C MET A 88 1.54 9.16 -13.83
N ALA A 89 2.59 9.65 -13.16
CA ALA A 89 2.48 10.25 -11.83
C ALA A 89 2.06 11.73 -11.91
N ALA A 90 2.65 12.51 -12.84
CA ALA A 90 2.42 13.95 -12.96
C ALA A 90 0.98 14.32 -13.35
N GLU A 91 0.34 13.51 -14.21
CA GLU A 91 -1.04 13.72 -14.68
C GLU A 91 -2.09 12.98 -13.84
N SER A 92 -1.65 12.24 -12.82
CA SER A 92 -2.58 11.58 -11.89
C SER A 92 -3.39 12.60 -11.08
N PRO A 93 -4.59 12.24 -10.61
CA PRO A 93 -5.39 13.14 -9.76
C PRO A 93 -4.75 13.36 -8.38
N TYR A 94 -3.79 12.53 -7.99
CA TYR A 94 -3.24 12.48 -6.65
C TYR A 94 -2.37 13.70 -6.31
N LYS A 95 -2.37 14.08 -5.03
CA LYS A 95 -1.60 15.21 -4.50
C LYS A 95 -0.44 14.70 -3.66
N PHE A 96 0.64 14.36 -4.35
CA PHE A 96 1.84 13.84 -3.69
C PHE A 96 2.47 14.88 -2.75
N GLN A 97 2.62 14.50 -1.49
CA GLN A 97 3.33 15.26 -0.46
C GLN A 97 4.21 14.31 0.34
N PHE A 98 5.43 14.72 0.61
CA PHE A 98 6.43 13.88 1.26
C PHE A 98 6.72 14.39 2.66
N HIS A 99 6.81 13.49 3.65
CA HIS A 99 6.93 13.84 5.05
C HIS A 99 8.04 13.04 5.70
N LEU A 100 9.10 13.72 6.15
CA LEU A 100 10.12 13.10 6.99
C LEU A 100 9.68 13.14 8.45
N LEU A 101 9.61 11.96 9.08
CA LEU A 101 9.12 11.79 10.44
C LEU A 101 10.25 11.71 11.46
N ALA A 102 10.04 12.23 12.67
CA ALA A 102 11.04 12.29 13.74
C ALA A 102 11.28 10.93 14.44
N ASP A 103 10.75 9.85 13.92
CA ASP A 103 10.95 8.52 14.48
C ASP A 103 12.37 8.00 14.16
N ASN A 104 13.19 7.85 15.21
CA ASN A 104 14.55 7.32 15.14
C ASN A 104 14.63 5.81 15.45
N ARG A 105 13.51 5.13 15.64
CA ARG A 105 13.46 3.72 16.06
C ARG A 105 12.81 2.80 15.05
N ALA A 106 11.69 3.22 14.48
CA ALA A 106 10.98 2.46 13.48
C ALA A 106 11.62 2.70 12.11
N ILE A 107 12.16 1.66 11.49
CA ILE A 107 12.66 1.70 10.10
C ILE A 107 11.45 1.45 9.21
N ASN A 108 10.85 2.52 8.68
CA ASN A 108 9.61 2.46 7.93
C ASN A 108 9.47 3.60 6.90
N ALA A 109 8.72 3.31 5.84
CA ALA A 109 8.09 4.27 4.95
C ALA A 109 6.68 3.76 4.63
N PHE A 110 5.75 4.64 4.33
CA PHE A 110 4.38 4.25 3.99
C PHE A 110 3.63 5.38 3.30
N ALA A 111 2.62 5.02 2.49
CA ALA A 111 1.72 5.94 1.83
C ALA A 111 0.30 5.85 2.38
N LEU A 112 -0.34 7.00 2.61
CA LEU A 112 -1.79 7.07 2.77
C LEU A 112 -2.46 7.22 1.40
N PRO A 113 -3.75 6.85 1.27
CA PRO A 113 -4.51 7.10 0.06
C PRO A 113 -4.37 8.56 -0.41
N GLY A 114 -4.35 8.77 -1.72
CA GLY A 114 -4.36 10.11 -2.28
C GLY A 114 -3.01 10.85 -2.30
N GLY A 115 -1.90 10.22 -1.84
CA GLY A 115 -0.54 10.72 -2.10
C GLY A 115 0.21 11.33 -0.91
N GLN A 116 -0.23 11.13 0.34
CA GLN A 116 0.55 11.50 1.51
C GLN A 116 1.58 10.40 1.80
N ILE A 117 2.87 10.67 1.56
CA ILE A 117 3.98 9.71 1.67
C ILE A 117 4.86 10.08 2.85
N PHE A 118 5.21 9.08 3.66
CA PHE A 118 5.98 9.25 4.88
C PHE A 118 7.23 8.38 4.87
N ILE A 119 8.31 8.90 5.43
CA ILE A 119 9.53 8.15 5.72
C ILE A 119 10.04 8.52 7.10
N THR A 120 10.41 7.54 7.91
CA THR A 120 10.99 7.76 9.24
C THR A 120 12.46 8.17 9.14
N ASN A 121 12.95 8.99 10.09
CA ASN A 121 14.35 9.36 10.14
C ASN A 121 15.27 8.14 10.36
N ALA A 122 14.79 7.09 11.03
CA ALA A 122 15.52 5.83 11.20
C ALA A 122 15.82 5.13 9.88
N LEU A 123 14.94 5.23 8.86
CA LEU A 123 15.20 4.74 7.52
C LEU A 123 15.98 5.76 6.69
N TYR A 124 15.51 7.00 6.62
CA TYR A 124 16.11 8.09 5.85
C TYR A 124 17.63 8.23 6.08
N SER A 125 18.08 8.18 7.33
CA SER A 125 19.50 8.33 7.71
C SER A 125 20.43 7.23 7.18
N LYS A 126 19.89 6.15 6.62
CA LYS A 126 20.63 5.02 6.08
C LYS A 126 20.76 5.04 4.56
N LEU A 127 20.08 5.98 3.89
CA LEU A 127 19.88 5.97 2.46
C LEU A 127 20.67 7.09 1.76
N ASN A 128 21.33 6.74 0.64
CA ASN A 128 21.79 7.72 -0.34
C ASN A 128 20.60 8.20 -1.22
N ASP A 129 20.84 9.06 -2.22
CA ASP A 129 19.78 9.65 -3.04
C ASP A 129 19.06 8.61 -3.92
N ASP A 130 19.81 7.68 -4.54
CA ASP A 130 19.21 6.62 -5.36
C ASP A 130 18.38 5.65 -4.53
N GLN A 131 18.86 5.28 -3.35
CA GLN A 131 18.13 4.43 -2.41
C GLN A 131 16.87 5.11 -1.87
N LEU A 132 16.96 6.41 -1.56
CA LEU A 132 15.80 7.21 -1.14
C LEU A 132 14.78 7.32 -2.28
N ALA A 133 15.24 7.53 -3.51
CA ALA A 133 14.39 7.53 -4.69
C ALA A 133 13.69 6.16 -4.87
N GLY A 134 14.38 5.06 -4.60
CA GLY A 134 13.79 3.71 -4.63
C GLY A 134 12.65 3.55 -3.62
N VAL A 135 12.85 3.98 -2.37
CA VAL A 135 11.81 3.93 -1.33
C VAL A 135 10.63 4.82 -1.71
N LEU A 136 10.87 6.10 -2.06
CA LEU A 136 9.79 7.02 -2.43
C LEU A 136 9.06 6.61 -3.70
N GLY A 137 9.78 6.06 -4.69
CA GLY A 137 9.20 5.52 -5.92
C GLY A 137 8.26 4.35 -5.65
N HIS A 138 8.64 3.46 -4.74
CA HIS A 138 7.80 2.36 -4.27
C HIS A 138 6.50 2.86 -3.61
N GLU A 139 6.60 3.87 -2.73
CA GLU A 139 5.43 4.46 -2.08
C GLU A 139 4.51 5.19 -3.08
N ILE A 140 5.08 5.90 -4.07
CA ILE A 140 4.30 6.46 -5.19
C ILE A 140 3.60 5.33 -5.95
N GLY A 141 4.28 4.20 -6.15
CA GLY A 141 3.70 2.99 -6.75
C GLY A 141 2.45 2.50 -6.02
N HIS A 142 2.48 2.45 -4.69
CA HIS A 142 1.31 2.09 -3.88
C HIS A 142 0.13 3.04 -4.08
N VAL A 143 0.38 4.34 -4.25
CA VAL A 143 -0.67 5.34 -4.50
C VAL A 143 -1.25 5.17 -5.91
N LEU A 144 -0.41 5.04 -6.94
CA LEU A 144 -0.83 4.82 -8.31
C LEU A 144 -1.56 3.48 -8.48
N GLY A 145 -1.06 2.44 -7.82
CA GLY A 145 -1.70 1.12 -7.73
C GLY A 145 -3.02 1.13 -6.96
N ARG A 146 -3.33 2.19 -6.19
CA ARG A 146 -4.52 2.33 -5.33
C ARG A 146 -4.64 1.21 -4.29
N HIS A 147 -3.50 0.66 -3.85
CA HIS A 147 -3.45 -0.53 -3.01
C HIS A 147 -4.16 -0.34 -1.67
N SER A 148 -4.05 0.85 -1.06
CA SER A 148 -4.75 1.16 0.19
C SER A 148 -6.27 1.19 0.01
N ALA A 149 -6.76 1.78 -1.09
CA ALA A 149 -8.20 1.84 -1.38
C ALA A 149 -8.78 0.44 -1.70
N GLU A 150 -8.05 -0.37 -2.46
CA GLU A 150 -8.43 -1.76 -2.73
C GLU A 150 -8.45 -2.60 -1.44
N ARG A 151 -7.45 -2.44 -0.57
CA ARG A 151 -7.37 -3.14 0.71
C ARG A 151 -8.53 -2.78 1.64
N ILE A 152 -8.95 -1.52 1.65
CA ILE A 152 -10.16 -1.08 2.39
C ILE A 152 -11.40 -1.78 1.82
N ALA A 153 -11.58 -1.78 0.50
CA ALA A 153 -12.73 -2.41 -0.15
C ALA A 153 -12.76 -3.94 0.06
N GLU A 154 -11.62 -4.60 0.00
CA GLU A 154 -11.51 -6.04 0.28
C GLU A 154 -11.77 -6.36 1.74
N THR A 155 -11.27 -5.55 2.66
CA THR A 155 -11.54 -5.71 4.10
C THR A 155 -13.03 -5.62 4.39
N ASP A 156 -13.70 -4.60 3.83
CA ASP A 156 -15.16 -4.44 3.92
C ASP A 156 -15.91 -5.66 3.37
N PHE A 157 -15.47 -6.18 2.23
CA PHE A 157 -16.06 -7.37 1.62
C PHE A 157 -15.97 -8.58 2.55
N TRP A 158 -14.77 -8.89 3.06
CA TRP A 158 -14.56 -10.03 3.94
C TRP A 158 -15.27 -9.90 5.28
N GLN A 159 -15.33 -8.70 5.87
CA GLN A 159 -16.09 -8.43 7.09
C GLN A 159 -17.61 -8.61 6.88
N THR A 160 -18.12 -8.19 5.72
CA THR A 160 -19.53 -8.38 5.37
C THR A 160 -19.85 -9.87 5.18
N LEU A 161 -18.98 -10.64 4.50
CA LEU A 161 -19.13 -12.09 4.37
C LEU A 161 -19.10 -12.80 5.74
N GLN A 162 -18.16 -12.43 6.60
CA GLN A 162 -18.04 -12.97 7.96
C GLN A 162 -19.32 -12.73 8.75
N THR A 163 -19.90 -11.52 8.65
CA THR A 163 -21.16 -11.16 9.30
C THR A 163 -22.31 -12.03 8.79
N GLY A 164 -22.46 -12.17 7.47
CA GLY A 164 -23.50 -13.00 6.87
C GLY A 164 -23.38 -14.48 7.26
N ALA A 165 -22.16 -15.01 7.26
CA ALA A 165 -21.87 -16.39 7.66
C ALA A 165 -22.13 -16.62 9.17
N SER A 166 -21.85 -15.64 10.02
CA SER A 166 -22.14 -15.72 11.46
C SER A 166 -23.65 -15.70 11.74
N VAL A 167 -24.38 -14.81 11.06
CA VAL A 167 -25.85 -14.72 11.21
C VAL A 167 -26.53 -15.97 10.69
N GLY A 168 -26.13 -16.46 9.52
CA GLY A 168 -26.79 -17.59 8.83
C GLY A 168 -26.44 -18.97 9.39
N ALA A 169 -25.15 -19.23 9.63
CA ALA A 169 -24.65 -20.60 9.83
C ALA A 169 -23.60 -20.77 10.92
N ASP A 170 -23.33 -19.74 11.74
CA ASP A 170 -22.29 -19.71 12.78
C ASP A 170 -20.85 -20.04 12.25
N MET A 171 -20.58 -19.73 10.96
CA MET A 171 -19.32 -20.00 10.25
C MET A 171 -18.40 -18.77 10.11
N GLY A 172 -18.68 -17.69 10.82
CA GLY A 172 -17.96 -16.42 10.68
C GLY A 172 -16.44 -16.54 10.87
N ASN A 173 -15.97 -17.28 11.88
CA ASN A 173 -14.54 -17.43 12.14
C ASN A 173 -13.78 -18.09 11.00
N MET A 174 -14.39 -19.08 10.33
CA MET A 174 -13.78 -19.74 9.17
C MET A 174 -13.66 -18.76 7.98
N ILE A 175 -14.70 -17.99 7.70
CA ILE A 175 -14.69 -16.97 6.64
C ILE A 175 -13.68 -15.87 6.95
N GLY A 176 -13.60 -15.41 8.20
CA GLY A 176 -12.60 -14.41 8.63
C GLY A 176 -11.16 -14.91 8.41
N GLY A 177 -10.87 -16.18 8.71
CA GLY A 177 -9.55 -16.77 8.45
C GLY A 177 -9.18 -16.83 6.96
N ILE A 178 -10.13 -17.21 6.10
CA ILE A 178 -9.93 -17.19 4.64
C ILE A 178 -9.69 -15.76 4.14
N GLY A 179 -10.47 -14.80 4.62
CA GLY A 179 -10.32 -13.39 4.29
C GLY A 179 -8.92 -12.86 4.62
N GLN A 180 -8.42 -13.15 5.81
CA GLN A 180 -7.09 -12.74 6.24
C GLN A 180 -5.98 -13.33 5.34
N GLN A 181 -6.07 -14.60 4.98
CA GLN A 181 -5.10 -15.22 4.07
C GLN A 181 -5.12 -14.58 2.68
N THR A 182 -6.30 -14.24 2.17
CA THR A 182 -6.46 -13.57 0.87
C THR A 182 -5.85 -12.17 0.90
N LEU A 183 -6.11 -11.39 1.94
CA LEU A 183 -5.53 -10.04 2.10
C LEU A 183 -4.00 -10.07 2.17
N LEU A 184 -3.41 -11.09 2.83
CA LEU A 184 -1.96 -11.27 2.87
C LEU A 184 -1.38 -11.63 1.50
N LYS A 185 -2.07 -12.47 0.73
CA LYS A 185 -1.64 -12.83 -0.63
C LYS A 185 -1.67 -11.60 -1.55
N ASN A 186 -2.79 -10.88 -1.57
CA ASN A 186 -2.94 -9.69 -2.41
C ASN A 186 -1.90 -8.63 -2.05
N GLY A 187 -1.62 -8.42 -0.76
CA GLY A 187 -0.56 -7.51 -0.33
C GLY A 187 0.81 -7.85 -0.93
N ARG A 188 1.17 -9.12 -1.12
CA ARG A 188 2.43 -9.51 -1.79
C ARG A 188 2.43 -9.18 -3.29
N GLU A 189 1.31 -9.29 -3.96
CA GLU A 189 1.16 -8.91 -5.36
C GLU A 189 1.26 -7.38 -5.51
N ASP A 190 0.69 -6.62 -4.58
CA ASP A 190 0.79 -5.16 -4.50
C ASP A 190 2.24 -4.68 -4.33
N GLU A 191 3.07 -5.42 -3.53
CA GLU A 191 4.49 -5.11 -3.38
C GLU A 191 5.26 -5.23 -4.70
N LEU A 192 5.02 -6.30 -5.46
CA LEU A 192 5.67 -6.50 -6.76
C LEU A 192 5.25 -5.43 -7.79
N GLU A 193 3.98 -5.05 -7.78
CA GLU A 193 3.46 -3.99 -8.64
C GLU A 193 4.08 -2.62 -8.27
N SER A 194 4.19 -2.31 -6.96
CA SER A 194 4.82 -1.08 -6.48
C SER A 194 6.32 -1.03 -6.81
N ASP A 195 7.02 -2.16 -6.70
CA ASP A 195 8.43 -2.23 -7.11
C ASP A 195 8.61 -1.98 -8.61
N GLU A 196 7.76 -2.56 -9.45
CA GLU A 196 7.81 -2.34 -10.90
C GLU A 196 7.55 -0.87 -11.25
N LEU A 197 6.52 -0.26 -10.65
CA LEU A 197 6.23 1.17 -10.83
C LEU A 197 7.38 2.05 -10.30
N GLY A 198 7.96 1.72 -9.16
CA GLY A 198 9.10 2.41 -8.58
C GLY A 198 10.33 2.38 -9.50
N VAL A 199 10.65 1.22 -10.08
CA VAL A 199 11.73 1.08 -11.10
C VAL A 199 11.48 2.02 -12.27
N VAL A 200 10.27 2.05 -12.81
CA VAL A 200 9.91 2.94 -13.92
C VAL A 200 10.11 4.40 -13.55
N LEU A 201 9.60 4.83 -12.39
CA LEU A 201 9.72 6.20 -11.90
C LEU A 201 11.19 6.61 -11.71
N MET A 202 12.03 5.74 -11.11
CA MET A 202 13.46 5.98 -10.94
C MET A 202 14.17 6.19 -12.26
N MET A 203 13.92 5.32 -13.24
CA MET A 203 14.55 5.40 -14.56
C MET A 203 14.20 6.71 -15.29
N TYR A 204 12.93 7.13 -15.28
CA TYR A 204 12.51 8.39 -15.88
C TYR A 204 13.11 9.61 -15.15
N ALA A 205 13.27 9.51 -13.84
CA ALA A 205 13.89 10.57 -13.04
C ALA A 205 15.44 10.57 -13.09
N GLY A 206 16.05 9.57 -13.75
CA GLY A 206 17.51 9.47 -13.87
C GLY A 206 18.20 9.04 -12.58
N TYR A 207 17.55 8.22 -11.76
CA TYR A 207 18.12 7.51 -10.63
C TYR A 207 18.49 6.08 -11.02
N GLU A 208 19.45 5.48 -10.29
CA GLU A 208 19.88 4.11 -10.53
C GLU A 208 18.89 3.11 -9.92
N PRO A 209 18.08 2.36 -10.71
CA PRO A 209 17.02 1.52 -10.17
C PRO A 209 17.55 0.29 -9.40
N GLU A 210 18.81 -0.11 -9.60
CA GLU A 210 19.48 -1.15 -8.83
C GLU A 210 19.56 -0.82 -7.32
N ALA A 211 19.50 0.47 -6.96
CA ALA A 211 19.47 0.92 -5.59
C ALA A 211 18.26 0.37 -4.80
N MET A 212 17.15 0.01 -5.47
CA MET A 212 16.03 -0.68 -4.81
C MET A 212 16.46 -2.05 -4.24
N ILE A 213 17.37 -2.76 -4.92
CA ILE A 213 17.91 -4.04 -4.42
C ILE A 213 18.75 -3.81 -3.16
N GLU A 214 19.54 -2.72 -3.16
CA GLU A 214 20.33 -2.33 -1.98
C GLU A 214 19.43 -1.96 -0.79
N VAL A 215 18.31 -1.28 -1.04
CA VAL A 215 17.30 -0.98 0.00
C VAL A 215 16.77 -2.28 0.63
N MET A 216 16.47 -3.31 -0.16
CA MET A 216 16.04 -4.61 0.38
C MET A 216 17.11 -5.23 1.30
N GLN A 217 18.39 -5.06 0.98
CA GLN A 217 19.50 -5.54 1.83
C GLN A 217 19.59 -4.73 3.13
N ILE A 218 19.43 -3.40 3.07
CA ILE A 218 19.40 -2.52 4.25
C ILE A 218 18.25 -2.91 5.17
N LEU A 219 17.06 -3.10 4.62
CA LEU A 219 15.86 -3.50 5.37
C LEU A 219 16.04 -4.88 6.01
N LYS A 220 16.61 -5.84 5.29
CA LYS A 220 16.91 -7.18 5.81
C LYS A 220 17.95 -7.15 6.93
N ALA A 221 19.00 -6.35 6.78
CA ALA A 221 20.03 -6.18 7.81
C ALA A 221 19.53 -5.46 9.06
N ALA A 222 18.51 -4.62 8.93
CA ALA A 222 17.88 -3.89 10.02
C ALA A 222 16.98 -4.80 10.88
N GLY A 223 16.53 -5.94 10.34
CA GLY A 223 15.88 -7.01 11.09
C GLY A 223 16.89 -7.76 11.94
N GLY A 224 16.65 -7.91 13.25
CA GLY A 224 17.43 -8.79 14.11
C GLY A 224 16.89 -10.23 14.08
N PRO A 225 17.58 -11.21 14.67
CA PRO A 225 17.17 -12.62 14.66
C PRO A 225 15.77 -12.88 15.26
N ASN A 226 15.22 -11.92 16.01
CA ASN A 226 13.90 -12.00 16.63
C ASN A 226 13.04 -10.73 16.41
N ARG A 227 13.41 -9.86 15.46
CA ARG A 227 12.69 -8.60 15.22
C ARG A 227 12.46 -8.41 13.72
N VAL A 228 11.22 -8.46 13.32
CA VAL A 228 10.78 -8.06 11.99
C VAL A 228 10.79 -6.53 11.94
N PRO A 229 11.48 -5.87 11.00
CA PRO A 229 11.35 -4.43 10.81
C PRO A 229 9.90 -4.04 10.59
N GLU A 230 9.50 -2.85 11.05
CA GLU A 230 8.13 -2.36 10.88
C GLU A 230 7.74 -2.30 9.40
N PHE A 231 8.67 -1.93 8.54
CA PHE A 231 8.50 -1.95 7.09
C PHE A 231 8.01 -3.33 6.56
N GLN A 232 8.56 -4.44 7.04
CA GLN A 232 8.10 -5.78 6.62
C GLN A 232 6.70 -6.15 7.15
N SER A 233 6.22 -5.45 8.17
CA SER A 233 4.85 -5.64 8.68
C SER A 233 3.82 -4.92 7.81
N THR A 234 4.19 -3.77 7.27
CA THR A 234 3.38 -2.98 6.34
C THR A 234 3.53 -3.44 4.89
N HIS A 235 4.73 -3.95 4.54
CA HIS A 235 5.11 -4.42 3.21
C HIS A 235 5.54 -5.89 3.29
N PRO A 236 4.61 -6.85 3.14
CA PRO A 236 4.91 -8.28 3.22
C PRO A 236 5.84 -8.70 2.07
N ASP A 237 7.04 -9.19 2.41
CA ASP A 237 8.10 -9.54 1.46
C ASP A 237 7.74 -10.82 0.67
N PRO A 238 7.50 -10.76 -0.65
CA PRO A 238 7.43 -11.94 -1.49
C PRO A 238 8.82 -12.55 -1.70
N GLU A 239 8.91 -13.88 -1.68
CA GLU A 239 10.19 -14.63 -1.73
C GLU A 239 11.07 -14.29 -2.95
N ASN A 240 10.48 -13.76 -4.03
CA ASN A 240 11.15 -13.47 -5.29
C ASN A 240 11.25 -11.96 -5.61
N ARG A 241 11.10 -11.08 -4.63
CA ARG A 241 11.03 -9.62 -4.83
C ARG A 241 12.25 -9.07 -5.57
N ILE A 242 13.45 -9.44 -5.14
CA ILE A 242 14.71 -9.01 -5.79
C ILE A 242 14.80 -9.48 -7.25
N GLU A 243 14.34 -10.70 -7.55
CA GLU A 243 14.33 -11.21 -8.92
C GLU A 243 13.36 -10.40 -9.79
N LYS A 244 12.18 -10.07 -9.26
CA LYS A 244 11.18 -9.27 -9.96
C LYS A 244 11.64 -7.83 -10.20
N ILE A 245 12.34 -7.21 -9.27
CA ILE A 245 12.98 -5.91 -9.47
C ILE A 245 13.99 -5.99 -10.64
N LYS A 246 14.84 -7.02 -10.68
CA LYS A 246 15.80 -7.23 -11.80
C LYS A 246 15.10 -7.44 -13.14
N GLU A 247 14.01 -8.22 -13.16
CA GLU A 247 13.20 -8.42 -14.36
C GLU A 247 12.60 -7.09 -14.85
N ALA A 248 12.06 -6.27 -13.93
CA ALA A 248 11.52 -4.95 -14.26
C ALA A 248 12.61 -4.01 -14.82
N ILE A 249 13.78 -3.96 -14.18
CA ILE A 249 14.93 -3.17 -14.66
C ILE A 249 15.32 -3.60 -16.08
N ALA A 250 15.45 -4.90 -16.33
CA ALA A 250 15.81 -5.42 -17.66
C ALA A 250 14.74 -5.10 -18.70
N LYS A 251 13.45 -5.21 -18.34
CA LYS A 251 12.30 -4.91 -19.20
C LYS A 251 12.28 -3.45 -19.70
N TYR A 252 12.59 -2.50 -18.83
CA TYR A 252 12.45 -1.07 -19.16
C TYR A 252 13.76 -0.41 -19.57
N ARG A 253 14.90 -1.08 -19.43
CA ARG A 253 16.22 -0.60 -19.89
C ARG A 253 16.52 -1.00 -21.35
N GLY A 254 15.86 -2.04 -21.85
CA GLY A 254 16.05 -2.57 -23.22
C GLY A 254 15.15 -1.96 -24.21
#